data_d9c8621998a6dfa88d5535a441dc3ea7
#
_entry.id   d9c8621998a6dfa88d5535a441dc3ea7
#
_cell.length_a   1.000
_cell.length_b   1.000
_cell.length_c   1.000
_cell.angle_alpha   90.00
_cell.angle_beta   90.00
_cell.angle_gamma   90.00
#
_symmetry.space_group_name_H-M   'P 1'
#
loop_
_entity.id
_entity.type
_entity.pdbx_description
1 polymer ?
#
loop_
_entity_poly.entity_id
_entity_poly.type
_entity_poly.pdbx_seq_one_letter_code
_entity_poly.pdbx_strand_id
1 'polypeptide(L)'
;MLGLWPAQALAANGAPGPLGRRLLAWPDWSLPAPLSRPGRSDLIYPDWFAGAWWVYSLEEGSAESIPPYPVRFLRDERGAVVGDRAFNATQVGDALLGGQLLSVASDPANPNRQLALLRGDLELESTVIGRRSQRAAAAGSRGDGFLADELALQVLHGPGGARISRVETLSRYRLVASTPGQELIRADQWQASYPSPEQGLVARPSGSHHIWLLLSRTASGA
;
A
#
# COMPACT_ATOMS: atom_id res chain seq x y z
N MET A 1 1.82 -7.04 -25.64
CA MET A 1 1.65 -5.61 -25.94
C MET A 1 0.78 -4.98 -24.85
N LEU A 2 1.40 -4.35 -23.84
CA LEU A 2 0.71 -3.60 -22.80
C LEU A 2 0.35 -2.23 -23.40
N GLY A 3 -0.94 -2.06 -23.72
CA GLY A 3 -1.45 -0.82 -24.31
C GLY A 3 -1.27 0.37 -23.35
N LEU A 4 -0.83 1.48 -23.90
CA LEU A 4 -0.75 2.80 -23.26
C LEU A 4 -2.05 3.10 -22.51
N TRP A 5 -1.93 3.39 -21.25
CA TRP A 5 -3.02 3.69 -20.32
C TRP A 5 -3.41 5.17 -20.46
N PRO A 6 -4.64 5.52 -20.86
CA PRO A 6 -5.06 6.90 -20.81
C PRO A 6 -5.30 7.30 -19.35
N ALA A 7 -4.68 8.38 -18.92
CA ALA A 7 -5.04 9.09 -17.70
C ALA A 7 -6.47 9.59 -17.83
N GLN A 8 -7.45 8.79 -17.42
CA GLN A 8 -8.84 9.23 -17.38
C GLN A 8 -9.07 10.11 -16.15
N ALA A 9 -9.35 11.36 -16.45
CA ALA A 9 -9.70 12.39 -15.50
C ALA A 9 -10.85 11.98 -14.58
N LEU A 10 -10.71 12.25 -13.29
CA LEU A 10 -11.77 12.27 -12.30
C LEU A 10 -12.69 13.47 -12.57
N ALA A 11 -13.65 13.33 -13.45
CA ALA A 11 -14.77 14.26 -13.57
C ALA A 11 -15.89 13.77 -12.63
N ALA A 12 -15.81 14.10 -11.36
CA ALA A 12 -16.95 14.13 -10.46
C ALA A 12 -17.29 15.59 -10.19
N ASN A 13 -18.54 15.96 -10.37
CA ASN A 13 -19.08 17.30 -10.09
C ASN A 13 -19.02 17.59 -8.57
N GLY A 14 -17.86 18.07 -8.09
CA GLY A 14 -17.58 18.45 -6.71
C GLY A 14 -16.08 18.61 -6.51
N ALA A 15 -15.67 19.50 -5.62
CA ALA A 15 -14.26 19.67 -5.27
C ALA A 15 -13.69 18.34 -4.74
N PRO A 16 -12.50 17.90 -5.20
CA PRO A 16 -11.92 16.63 -4.77
C PRO A 16 -11.72 16.62 -3.26
N GLY A 17 -12.13 15.51 -2.61
CA GLY A 17 -11.88 15.31 -1.18
C GLY A 17 -10.37 15.33 -0.84
N PRO A 18 -10.01 15.22 0.45
CA PRO A 18 -8.60 15.32 0.87
C PRO A 18 -7.67 14.35 0.14
N LEU A 19 -8.10 13.10 -0.10
CA LEU A 19 -7.33 12.10 -0.84
C LEU A 19 -7.22 12.44 -2.33
N GLY A 20 -8.30 12.94 -2.94
CA GLY A 20 -8.26 13.40 -4.32
C GLY A 20 -7.31 14.59 -4.51
N ARG A 21 -7.29 15.55 -3.58
CA ARG A 21 -6.32 16.65 -3.60
C ARG A 21 -4.89 16.16 -3.44
N ARG A 22 -4.67 15.15 -2.60
CA ARG A 22 -3.35 14.54 -2.43
C ARG A 22 -2.84 13.92 -3.73
N LEU A 23 -3.70 13.20 -4.45
CA LEU A 23 -3.37 12.65 -5.76
C LEU A 23 -3.00 13.72 -6.79
N LEU A 24 -3.76 14.81 -6.82
CA LEU A 24 -3.50 15.92 -7.75
C LEU A 24 -2.18 16.65 -7.48
N ALA A 25 -1.67 16.57 -6.26
CA ALA A 25 -0.38 17.17 -5.89
C ALA A 25 0.83 16.30 -6.26
N TRP A 26 0.64 15.08 -6.80
CA TRP A 26 1.75 14.27 -7.29
C TRP A 26 2.35 14.85 -8.56
N PRO A 27 3.69 14.86 -8.77
CA PRO A 27 4.73 14.30 -7.90
C PRO A 27 5.25 15.26 -6.82
N ASP A 28 4.75 16.49 -6.73
CA ASP A 28 5.24 17.55 -5.83
C ASP A 28 4.73 17.37 -4.39
N TRP A 29 4.84 16.15 -3.87
CA TRP A 29 4.45 15.89 -2.49
C TRP A 29 5.43 16.51 -1.51
N SER A 30 4.89 16.94 -0.38
CA SER A 30 5.61 17.20 0.87
C SER A 30 5.07 16.28 1.95
N LEU A 31 5.73 16.19 3.09
CA LEU A 31 5.20 15.41 4.20
C LEU A 31 3.72 15.81 4.45
N PRO A 32 2.80 14.85 4.52
CA PRO A 32 1.39 15.18 4.70
C PRO A 32 1.17 15.87 6.05
N ALA A 33 0.14 16.73 6.11
CA ALA A 33 -0.37 17.22 7.38
C ALA A 33 -0.67 16.02 8.31
N PRO A 34 -0.65 16.21 9.65
CA PRO A 34 -0.91 15.12 10.57
C PRO A 34 -2.17 14.35 10.20
N LEU A 35 -2.01 13.06 9.93
CA LEU A 35 -3.09 12.14 9.64
C LEU A 35 -3.66 11.60 10.97
N SER A 36 -4.90 11.16 10.95
CA SER A 36 -5.49 10.51 12.12
C SER A 36 -4.70 9.26 12.49
N ARG A 37 -4.32 9.14 13.76
CA ARG A 37 -3.63 7.97 14.27
C ARG A 37 -4.57 6.76 14.23
N PRO A 38 -4.16 5.62 13.68
CA PRO A 38 -5.02 4.45 13.57
C PRO A 38 -5.32 3.78 14.94
N GLY A 39 -4.57 4.10 15.99
CA GLY A 39 -4.65 3.42 17.28
C GLY A 39 -4.38 1.93 17.13
N ARG A 40 -5.33 1.08 17.57
CA ARG A 40 -5.29 -0.38 17.40
C ARG A 40 -6.22 -0.87 16.29
N SER A 41 -6.77 0.02 15.48
CA SER A 41 -7.63 -0.35 14.35
C SER A 41 -6.79 -0.62 13.13
N ASP A 42 -7.10 -1.68 12.40
CA ASP A 42 -6.48 -1.95 11.09
C ASP A 42 -7.18 -1.17 9.97
N LEU A 43 -6.59 -1.16 8.78
CA LEU A 43 -7.23 -0.66 7.57
C LEU A 43 -8.34 -1.62 7.15
N ILE A 44 -9.56 -1.11 7.06
CA ILE A 44 -10.71 -1.89 6.62
C ILE A 44 -10.87 -1.70 5.10
N TYR A 45 -10.78 -2.80 4.40
CA TYR A 45 -10.98 -2.87 2.96
C TYR A 45 -12.44 -3.14 2.59
N PRO A 46 -12.90 -2.77 1.39
CA PRO A 46 -14.17 -3.23 0.86
C PRO A 46 -14.28 -4.77 0.77
N ASP A 47 -15.50 -5.29 0.85
CA ASP A 47 -15.75 -6.74 0.86
C ASP A 47 -15.19 -7.49 -0.35
N TRP A 48 -15.11 -6.82 -1.50
CA TRP A 48 -14.58 -7.41 -2.73
C TRP A 48 -13.07 -7.70 -2.67
N PHE A 49 -12.34 -7.23 -1.66
CA PHE A 49 -10.95 -7.64 -1.40
C PHE A 49 -10.84 -9.02 -0.75
N ALA A 50 -11.86 -9.49 0.00
CA ALA A 50 -11.74 -10.71 0.80
C ALA A 50 -11.24 -11.90 -0.03
N GLY A 51 -10.23 -12.62 0.47
CA GLY A 51 -9.63 -13.79 -0.16
C GLY A 51 -8.17 -13.58 -0.59
N ALA A 52 -7.68 -14.46 -1.45
CA ALA A 52 -6.30 -14.48 -1.91
C ALA A 52 -6.19 -13.99 -3.36
N TRP A 53 -5.08 -13.34 -3.66
CA TRP A 53 -4.84 -12.67 -4.93
C TRP A 53 -3.38 -12.84 -5.37
N TRP A 54 -3.16 -12.98 -6.66
CA TRP A 54 -1.86 -12.78 -7.28
C TRP A 54 -1.68 -11.32 -7.66
N VAL A 55 -0.58 -10.71 -7.26
CA VAL A 55 -0.22 -9.34 -7.59
C VAL A 55 0.84 -9.32 -8.66
N TYR A 56 0.56 -8.60 -9.72
CA TYR A 56 1.49 -8.22 -10.77
C TYR A 56 1.75 -6.72 -10.62
N SER A 57 3.01 -6.32 -10.55
CA SER A 57 3.39 -4.93 -10.31
C SER A 57 4.39 -4.45 -11.35
N LEU A 58 4.27 -3.17 -11.70
CA LEU A 58 5.17 -2.48 -12.60
C LEU A 58 5.38 -1.06 -12.06
N GLU A 59 6.63 -0.69 -11.85
CA GLU A 59 6.99 0.68 -11.47
C GLU A 59 7.13 1.57 -12.70
N GLU A 60 6.61 2.79 -12.62
CA GLU A 60 6.72 3.78 -13.69
C GLU A 60 8.18 4.12 -13.96
N GLY A 61 8.57 4.05 -15.23
CA GLY A 61 9.95 4.31 -15.66
C GLY A 61 10.90 3.13 -15.45
N SER A 62 10.46 2.01 -14.86
CA SER A 62 11.27 0.79 -14.75
C SER A 62 11.03 -0.12 -15.95
N ALA A 63 12.11 -0.68 -16.49
CA ALA A 63 12.04 -1.77 -17.47
C ALA A 63 11.92 -3.15 -16.79
N GLU A 64 12.18 -3.22 -15.48
CA GLU A 64 12.15 -4.45 -14.71
C GLU A 64 10.81 -4.60 -14.00
N SER A 65 10.22 -5.78 -14.08
CA SER A 65 9.08 -6.17 -13.26
C SER A 65 9.55 -7.10 -12.15
N ILE A 66 9.04 -6.91 -10.95
CA ILE A 66 9.26 -7.88 -9.88
C ILE A 66 8.41 -9.15 -10.16
N PRO A 67 8.88 -10.33 -9.71
CA PRO A 67 8.09 -11.55 -9.83
C PRO A 67 6.70 -11.38 -9.21
N PRO A 68 5.65 -11.96 -9.79
CA PRO A 68 4.33 -11.96 -9.17
C PRO A 68 4.37 -12.60 -7.79
N TYR A 69 3.61 -12.05 -6.86
CA TYR A 69 3.56 -12.54 -5.49
C TYR A 69 2.12 -12.62 -4.98
N PRO A 70 1.82 -13.57 -4.07
CA PRO A 70 0.49 -13.68 -3.51
C PRO A 70 0.27 -12.67 -2.38
N VAL A 71 -0.97 -12.19 -2.26
CA VAL A 71 -1.45 -11.45 -1.08
C VAL A 71 -2.79 -11.99 -0.65
N ARG A 72 -3.17 -11.75 0.60
CA ARG A 72 -4.47 -12.17 1.11
C ARG A 72 -5.09 -11.14 2.03
N PHE A 73 -6.41 -11.12 2.00
CA PHE A 73 -7.25 -10.29 2.84
C PHE A 73 -8.24 -11.19 3.57
N LEU A 74 -8.22 -11.10 4.88
CA LEU A 74 -8.99 -11.98 5.78
C LEU A 74 -10.14 -11.20 6.40
N ARG A 75 -11.14 -11.89 6.92
CA ARG A 75 -12.14 -11.28 7.79
C ARG A 75 -11.68 -11.38 9.23
N ASP A 76 -11.68 -10.24 9.91
CA ASP A 76 -11.43 -10.18 11.34
C ASP A 76 -12.62 -10.75 12.14
N GLU A 77 -12.51 -10.78 13.46
CA GLU A 77 -13.56 -11.27 14.37
C GLU A 77 -14.89 -10.49 14.26
N ARG A 78 -14.87 -9.28 13.71
CA ARG A 78 -16.04 -8.44 13.47
C ARG A 78 -16.60 -8.60 12.05
N GLY A 79 -16.00 -9.46 11.24
CA GLY A 79 -16.34 -9.68 9.84
C GLY A 79 -15.79 -8.62 8.87
N ALA A 80 -15.03 -7.64 9.36
CA ALA A 80 -14.40 -6.63 8.50
C ALA A 80 -13.21 -7.22 7.72
N VAL A 81 -13.05 -6.80 6.47
CA VAL A 81 -11.95 -7.28 5.63
C VAL A 81 -10.69 -6.47 5.95
N VAL A 82 -9.63 -7.16 6.37
CA VAL A 82 -8.32 -6.58 6.69
C VAL A 82 -7.21 -7.31 5.93
N GLY A 83 -6.10 -6.64 5.65
CA GLY A 83 -4.94 -7.28 5.06
C GLY A 83 -4.23 -8.21 6.05
N ASP A 84 -3.82 -9.39 5.62
CA ASP A 84 -2.87 -10.19 6.40
C ASP A 84 -1.47 -9.57 6.27
N ARG A 85 -1.21 -8.60 7.14
CA ARG A 85 -0.04 -7.73 7.02
C ARG A 85 1.28 -8.48 7.03
N ALA A 86 1.44 -9.44 7.94
CA ALA A 86 2.69 -10.21 8.03
C ALA A 86 2.90 -11.07 6.79
N PHE A 87 1.86 -11.80 6.36
CA PHE A 87 1.93 -12.58 5.14
C PHE A 87 2.22 -11.69 3.92
N ASN A 88 1.45 -10.63 3.73
CA ASN A 88 1.58 -9.75 2.55
C ASN A 88 2.97 -9.07 2.53
N ALA A 89 3.47 -8.62 3.68
CA ALA A 89 4.81 -8.04 3.77
C ALA A 89 5.92 -9.06 3.53
N THR A 90 5.75 -10.32 3.95
CA THR A 90 6.68 -11.40 3.62
C THR A 90 6.72 -11.61 2.11
N GLN A 91 5.57 -11.77 1.47
CA GLN A 91 5.51 -12.08 0.04
C GLN A 91 6.08 -10.96 -0.85
N VAL A 92 5.73 -9.70 -0.55
CA VAL A 92 6.29 -8.57 -1.29
C VAL A 92 7.79 -8.39 -0.98
N GLY A 93 8.19 -8.61 0.25
CA GLY A 93 9.59 -8.54 0.66
C GLY A 93 10.45 -9.61 -0.01
N ASP A 94 9.99 -10.85 -0.11
CA ASP A 94 10.68 -11.91 -0.82
C ASP A 94 10.81 -11.59 -2.32
N ALA A 95 9.75 -11.06 -2.93
CA ALA A 95 9.77 -10.68 -4.34
C ALA A 95 10.74 -9.53 -4.65
N LEU A 96 10.86 -8.55 -3.73
CA LEU A 96 11.69 -7.36 -3.89
C LEU A 96 13.14 -7.58 -3.47
N LEU A 97 13.37 -8.32 -2.37
CA LEU A 97 14.67 -8.38 -1.70
C LEU A 97 15.45 -9.67 -2.00
N GLY A 98 14.84 -10.62 -2.75
CA GLY A 98 15.56 -11.77 -3.28
C GLY A 98 16.31 -12.60 -2.23
N GLY A 99 15.68 -12.93 -1.09
CA GLY A 99 16.27 -13.74 -0.03
C GLY A 99 17.09 -12.95 1.01
N GLN A 100 17.06 -11.62 0.96
CA GLN A 100 17.58 -10.79 2.06
C GLN A 100 16.61 -10.74 3.23
N LEU A 101 15.30 -10.93 2.99
CA LEU A 101 14.30 -11.03 4.03
C LEU A 101 14.39 -12.40 4.71
N LEU A 102 14.45 -12.42 6.04
CA LEU A 102 14.48 -13.64 6.84
C LEU A 102 13.09 -13.96 7.42
N SER A 103 12.41 -12.95 7.93
CA SER A 103 11.04 -13.11 8.46
C SER A 103 10.33 -11.77 8.60
N VAL A 104 8.99 -11.81 8.65
CA VAL A 104 8.13 -10.70 9.06
C VAL A 104 7.18 -11.18 10.13
N ALA A 105 7.04 -10.41 11.19
CA ALA A 105 6.07 -10.63 12.26
C ALA A 105 5.23 -9.38 12.49
N SER A 106 3.93 -9.57 12.76
CA SER A 106 3.06 -8.52 13.27
C SER A 106 3.13 -8.46 14.78
N ASP A 107 3.08 -7.27 15.35
CA ASP A 107 2.93 -7.09 16.80
C ASP A 107 1.51 -7.54 17.22
N PRO A 108 1.39 -8.54 18.10
CA PRO A 108 0.06 -9.02 18.52
C PRO A 108 -0.76 -7.97 19.27
N ALA A 109 -0.11 -6.96 19.85
CA ALA A 109 -0.79 -5.88 20.57
C ALA A 109 -1.14 -4.69 19.66
N ASN A 110 -0.54 -4.61 18.45
CA ASN A 110 -0.76 -3.50 17.53
C ASN A 110 -0.68 -3.95 16.07
N PRO A 111 -1.80 -4.14 15.37
CA PRO A 111 -1.80 -4.61 13.97
C PRO A 111 -1.11 -3.63 13.01
N ASN A 112 -0.86 -2.39 13.44
CA ASN A 112 -0.18 -1.39 12.64
C ASN A 112 1.35 -1.44 12.76
N ARG A 113 1.90 -2.32 13.60
CA ARG A 113 3.33 -2.48 13.82
C ARG A 113 3.80 -3.84 13.31
N GLN A 114 4.86 -3.82 12.53
CA GLN A 114 5.51 -4.99 11.97
C GLN A 114 7.01 -4.92 12.19
N LEU A 115 7.60 -6.10 12.35
CA LEU A 115 9.03 -6.29 12.51
C LEU A 115 9.51 -7.23 11.40
N ALA A 116 10.46 -6.78 10.59
CA ALA A 116 11.11 -7.59 9.57
C ALA A 116 12.58 -7.80 9.94
N LEU A 117 13.02 -9.05 9.92
CA LEU A 117 14.42 -9.42 10.07
C LEU A 117 15.04 -9.63 8.69
N LEU A 118 16.19 -9.03 8.48
CA LEU A 118 16.93 -9.06 7.23
C LEU A 118 18.35 -9.64 7.47
N ARG A 119 18.97 -10.14 6.42
CA ARG A 119 20.37 -10.57 6.49
C ARG A 119 21.30 -9.39 6.86
N GLY A 120 22.44 -9.70 7.50
CA GLY A 120 23.41 -8.69 7.92
C GLY A 120 23.02 -7.97 9.21
N ASP A 121 22.33 -8.68 10.12
CA ASP A 121 21.91 -8.17 11.43
C ASP A 121 21.09 -6.86 11.32
N LEU A 122 20.25 -6.81 10.30
CA LEU A 122 19.34 -5.70 10.09
C LEU A 122 17.93 -6.05 10.55
N GLU A 123 17.30 -5.12 11.27
CA GLU A 123 15.93 -5.22 11.73
C GLU A 123 15.17 -3.97 11.33
N LEU A 124 14.09 -4.15 10.58
CA LEU A 124 13.21 -3.07 10.16
C LEU A 124 11.91 -3.11 10.98
N GLU A 125 11.73 -2.11 11.84
CA GLU A 125 10.45 -1.82 12.47
C GLU A 125 9.65 -0.86 11.59
N SER A 126 8.41 -1.22 11.25
CA SER A 126 7.47 -0.35 10.51
C SER A 126 6.19 -0.19 11.30
N THR A 127 5.83 1.06 11.60
CA THR A 127 4.61 1.39 12.35
C THR A 127 3.78 2.41 11.59
N VAL A 128 2.53 2.09 11.26
CA VAL A 128 1.60 3.06 10.67
C VAL A 128 1.22 4.09 11.74
N ILE A 129 1.64 5.33 11.52
CA ILE A 129 1.45 6.46 12.45
C ILE A 129 0.32 7.39 12.03
N GLY A 130 -0.16 7.25 10.79
CA GLY A 130 -1.27 8.03 10.26
C GLY A 130 -2.00 7.27 9.16
N ARG A 131 -3.32 7.43 9.10
CA ARG A 131 -4.16 6.77 8.10
C ARG A 131 -5.37 7.61 7.75
N ARG A 132 -5.78 7.52 6.50
CA ARG A 132 -7.09 7.92 6.01
C ARG A 132 -7.51 7.01 4.87
N SER A 133 -8.80 6.79 4.72
CA SER A 133 -9.35 6.01 3.62
C SER A 133 -10.69 6.56 3.17
N GLN A 134 -11.07 6.27 1.95
CA GLN A 134 -12.31 6.71 1.36
C GLN A 134 -12.82 5.66 0.37
N ARG A 135 -14.08 5.26 0.51
CA ARG A 135 -14.78 4.55 -0.55
C ARG A 135 -15.22 5.57 -1.59
N ALA A 136 -14.85 5.39 -2.83
CA ALA A 136 -15.31 6.21 -3.93
C ALA A 136 -16.62 5.60 -4.42
N ALA A 137 -17.73 6.33 -4.27
CA ALA A 137 -18.94 6.01 -5.01
C ALA A 137 -18.63 6.21 -6.50
N ALA A 138 -18.89 5.19 -7.31
CA ALA A 138 -18.71 5.28 -8.75
C ALA A 138 -19.77 6.19 -9.34
N ALA A 139 -19.48 7.48 -9.49
CA ALA A 139 -20.27 8.35 -10.34
C ALA A 139 -20.06 7.90 -11.79
N GLY A 140 -21.02 7.14 -12.32
CA GLY A 140 -21.13 6.82 -13.75
C GLY A 140 -20.18 5.76 -14.32
N SER A 141 -19.32 5.11 -13.54
CA SER A 141 -18.46 4.01 -13.99
C SER A 141 -18.77 2.71 -13.26
N ARG A 142 -18.84 1.61 -14.00
CA ARG A 142 -19.00 0.25 -13.46
C ARG A 142 -17.78 -0.09 -12.58
N GLY A 143 -17.90 0.01 -11.27
CA GLY A 143 -16.90 -0.49 -10.34
C GLY A 143 -16.78 0.32 -9.06
N ASP A 144 -16.74 -0.39 -7.95
CA ASP A 144 -16.45 0.19 -6.65
C ASP A 144 -15.00 0.64 -6.60
N GLY A 145 -14.77 1.84 -6.08
CA GLY A 145 -13.44 2.39 -5.87
C GLY A 145 -13.08 2.49 -4.39
N PHE A 146 -11.80 2.35 -4.08
CA PHE A 146 -11.27 2.51 -2.73
C PHE A 146 -9.94 3.26 -2.77
N LEU A 147 -9.82 4.28 -1.93
CA LEU A 147 -8.57 5.00 -1.69
C LEU A 147 -8.12 4.75 -0.25
N ALA A 148 -6.85 4.46 -0.09
CA ALA A 148 -6.21 4.32 1.22
C ALA A 148 -4.88 5.04 1.21
N ASP A 149 -4.59 5.74 2.29
CA ASP A 149 -3.36 6.48 2.49
C ASP A 149 -2.84 6.20 3.90
N GLU A 150 -1.66 5.63 3.98
CA GLU A 150 -0.97 5.30 5.22
C GLU A 150 0.40 5.99 5.26
N LEU A 151 0.69 6.61 6.39
CA LEU A 151 2.02 7.12 6.72
C LEU A 151 2.64 6.18 7.75
N ALA A 152 3.72 5.51 7.38
CA ALA A 152 4.46 4.63 8.27
C ALA A 152 5.76 5.33 8.75
N LEU A 153 6.07 5.17 10.02
CA LEU A 153 7.39 5.40 10.59
C LEU A 153 8.19 4.10 10.43
N GLN A 154 9.35 4.19 9.84
CA GLN A 154 10.27 3.08 9.67
C GLN A 154 11.55 3.33 10.44
N VAL A 155 11.99 2.36 11.23
CA VAL A 155 13.25 2.36 11.94
C VAL A 155 14.05 1.13 11.51
N LEU A 156 15.13 1.35 10.79
CA LEU A 156 16.04 0.29 10.40
C LEU A 156 17.21 0.28 11.38
N HIS A 157 17.25 -0.75 12.23
CA HIS A 157 18.35 -1.02 13.14
C HIS A 157 19.42 -1.86 12.44
N GLY A 158 20.68 -1.58 12.73
CA GLY A 158 21.81 -2.33 12.19
C GLY A 158 23.10 -1.98 12.89
N PRO A 159 24.24 -2.61 12.50
CA PRO A 159 25.56 -2.39 13.13
C PRO A 159 26.02 -0.92 13.12
N GLY A 160 25.52 -0.11 12.17
CA GLY A 160 25.82 1.32 12.05
C GLY A 160 24.89 2.24 12.84
N GLY A 161 24.01 1.69 13.69
CA GLY A 161 22.98 2.42 14.43
C GLY A 161 21.63 2.45 13.72
N ALA A 162 20.66 3.15 14.30
CA ALA A 162 19.30 3.24 13.78
C ALA A 162 19.17 4.32 12.70
N ARG A 163 18.45 4.01 11.62
CA ARG A 163 18.07 4.97 10.58
C ARG A 163 16.54 5.10 10.57
N ILE A 164 16.07 6.33 10.64
CA ILE A 164 14.64 6.63 10.75
C ILE A 164 14.18 7.29 9.45
N SER A 165 13.05 6.83 8.93
CA SER A 165 12.36 7.43 7.79
C SER A 165 10.85 7.37 7.99
N ARG A 166 10.14 8.11 7.16
CA ARG A 166 8.67 8.02 7.07
C ARG A 166 8.33 7.70 5.64
N VAL A 167 7.40 6.78 5.44
CA VAL A 167 6.95 6.36 4.12
C VAL A 167 5.46 6.57 4.04
N GLU A 168 5.03 7.40 3.09
CA GLU A 168 3.63 7.56 2.74
C GLU A 168 3.31 6.66 1.56
N THR A 169 2.22 5.92 1.67
CA THR A 169 1.71 5.07 0.60
C THR A 169 0.24 5.38 0.38
N LEU A 170 -0.07 6.04 -0.75
CA LEU A 170 -1.44 6.29 -1.18
C LEU A 170 -1.76 5.33 -2.31
N SER A 171 -2.82 4.54 -2.15
CA SER A 171 -3.26 3.56 -3.14
C SER A 171 -4.69 3.85 -3.58
N ARG A 172 -4.93 3.74 -4.88
CA ARG A 172 -6.24 3.82 -5.49
C ARG A 172 -6.57 2.49 -6.13
N TYR A 173 -7.59 1.82 -5.62
CA TYR A 173 -8.04 0.52 -6.09
C TYR A 173 -9.36 0.64 -6.83
N ARG A 174 -9.57 -0.21 -7.84
CA ARG A 174 -10.81 -0.34 -8.58
C ARG A 174 -11.09 -1.81 -8.92
N LEU A 175 -12.26 -2.29 -8.58
CA LEU A 175 -12.75 -3.58 -9.05
C LEU A 175 -13.12 -3.40 -10.53
N VAL A 176 -12.46 -4.10 -11.45
CA VAL A 176 -12.64 -3.93 -12.90
C VAL A 176 -13.32 -5.12 -13.56
N ALA A 177 -13.30 -6.28 -12.94
CA ALA A 177 -14.06 -7.44 -13.33
C ALA A 177 -14.58 -8.13 -12.07
N SER A 178 -15.84 -8.54 -12.10
CA SER A 178 -16.55 -9.13 -10.97
C SER A 178 -17.17 -10.49 -11.29
N THR A 179 -16.77 -11.13 -12.39
CA THR A 179 -17.17 -12.50 -12.67
C THR A 179 -16.59 -13.42 -11.61
N PRO A 180 -17.40 -14.25 -10.92
CA PRO A 180 -16.91 -15.15 -9.89
C PRO A 180 -15.74 -16.01 -10.38
N GLY A 181 -14.63 -16.01 -9.61
CA GLY A 181 -13.40 -16.72 -9.95
C GLY A 181 -12.49 -16.03 -10.98
N GLN A 182 -12.91 -14.90 -11.54
CA GLN A 182 -12.16 -14.09 -12.52
C GLN A 182 -12.13 -12.60 -12.11
N GLU A 183 -12.28 -12.32 -10.83
CA GLU A 183 -12.27 -10.96 -10.33
C GLU A 183 -10.87 -10.34 -10.53
N LEU A 184 -10.87 -9.10 -10.97
CA LEU A 184 -9.67 -8.31 -11.17
C LEU A 184 -9.79 -6.97 -10.44
N ILE A 185 -8.73 -6.63 -9.70
CA ILE A 185 -8.57 -5.31 -9.09
C ILE A 185 -7.38 -4.63 -9.76
N ARG A 186 -7.60 -3.44 -10.27
CA ARG A 186 -6.51 -2.55 -10.70
C ARG A 186 -6.22 -1.55 -9.61
N ALA A 187 -4.94 -1.28 -9.41
CA ALA A 187 -4.52 -0.24 -8.49
C ALA A 187 -3.40 0.61 -9.05
N ASP A 188 -3.40 1.87 -8.65
CA ASP A 188 -2.27 2.78 -8.71
C ASP A 188 -1.81 3.02 -7.28
N GLN A 189 -0.51 2.89 -7.03
CA GLN A 189 0.11 3.13 -5.74
C GLN A 189 1.21 4.18 -5.90
N TRP A 190 1.07 5.28 -5.17
CA TRP A 190 2.07 6.33 -5.06
C TRP A 190 2.74 6.22 -3.71
N GLN A 191 4.05 6.18 -3.73
CA GLN A 191 4.85 6.04 -2.53
C GLN A 191 5.89 7.16 -2.47
N ALA A 192 6.03 7.76 -1.31
CA ALA A 192 7.03 8.78 -1.04
C ALA A 192 7.75 8.50 0.26
N SER A 193 9.07 8.49 0.22
CA SER A 193 9.94 8.35 1.39
C SER A 193 10.43 9.73 1.84
N TYR A 194 10.29 10.00 3.12
CA TYR A 194 10.72 11.26 3.74
C TYR A 194 11.86 11.00 4.71
N PRO A 195 12.79 11.95 4.83
CA PRO A 195 13.91 11.82 5.76
C PRO A 195 13.44 11.81 7.22
N SER A 196 14.38 11.60 8.13
CA SER A 196 14.15 11.58 9.58
C SER A 196 13.31 12.79 10.05
N PRO A 197 12.42 12.61 11.04
CA PRO A 197 11.66 13.69 11.66
C PRO A 197 12.49 14.88 12.14
N GLU A 198 13.75 14.66 12.49
CA GLU A 198 14.70 15.70 12.91
C GLU A 198 14.99 16.74 11.83
N GLN A 199 14.78 16.39 10.55
CA GLN A 199 15.01 17.29 9.42
C GLN A 199 13.81 18.22 9.13
N GLY A 200 12.82 18.27 10.02
CA GLY A 200 11.73 19.25 10.02
C GLY A 200 10.41 18.74 9.43
N LEU A 201 9.38 19.57 9.61
CA LEU A 201 7.98 19.24 9.25
C LEU A 201 7.67 19.45 7.77
N VAL A 202 8.51 20.17 7.03
CA VAL A 202 8.31 20.50 5.60
C VAL A 202 9.31 19.72 4.74
N ALA A 203 9.49 18.44 5.06
CA ALA A 203 10.41 17.60 4.31
C ALA A 203 9.84 17.27 2.92
N ARG A 204 10.67 17.50 1.88
CA ARG A 204 10.40 16.94 0.56
C ARG A 204 10.76 15.46 0.55
N PRO A 205 10.13 14.65 -0.31
CA PRO A 205 10.52 13.26 -0.47
C PRO A 205 12.01 13.13 -0.84
N SER A 206 12.67 12.16 -0.26
CA SER A 206 14.01 11.70 -0.69
C SER A 206 13.93 10.67 -1.82
N GLY A 207 12.76 10.08 -2.03
CA GLY A 207 12.45 9.16 -3.12
C GLY A 207 10.95 9.09 -3.32
N SER A 208 10.52 8.90 -4.57
CA SER A 208 9.11 8.83 -4.96
C SER A 208 8.95 7.77 -6.04
N HIS A 209 7.91 6.92 -5.90
CA HIS A 209 7.62 5.82 -6.78
C HIS A 209 6.14 5.82 -7.14
N HIS A 210 5.82 5.55 -8.42
CA HIS A 210 4.47 5.27 -8.88
C HIS A 210 4.44 3.84 -9.42
N ILE A 211 3.56 3.02 -8.88
CA ILE A 211 3.50 1.59 -9.15
C ILE A 211 2.08 1.23 -9.61
N TRP A 212 1.97 0.55 -10.75
CA TRP A 212 0.73 -0.05 -11.21
C TRP A 212 0.63 -1.48 -10.68
N LEU A 213 -0.53 -1.82 -10.13
CA LEU A 213 -0.81 -3.15 -9.63
C LEU A 213 -2.02 -3.74 -10.35
N LEU A 214 -1.93 -5.01 -10.67
CA LEU A 214 -3.06 -5.84 -11.08
C LEU A 214 -3.16 -7.01 -10.11
N LEU A 215 -4.29 -7.10 -9.42
CA LEU A 215 -4.59 -8.24 -8.56
C LEU A 215 -5.58 -9.14 -9.30
N SER A 216 -5.23 -10.40 -9.50
CA SER A 216 -6.14 -11.41 -10.03
C SER A 216 -6.46 -12.43 -8.94
N ARG A 217 -7.72 -12.86 -8.89
CA ARG A 217 -8.17 -13.85 -7.91
C ARG A 217 -7.35 -15.14 -8.06
N THR A 218 -6.85 -15.70 -6.97
CA THR A 218 -6.33 -17.06 -6.99
C THR A 218 -7.50 -18.04 -7.13
N ALA A 219 -7.36 -19.03 -8.01
CA ALA A 219 -8.34 -20.10 -8.08
C ALA A 219 -8.44 -20.78 -6.69
N SER A 220 -9.66 -20.96 -6.19
CA SER A 220 -9.92 -21.64 -4.92
C SER A 220 -9.42 -23.09 -5.05
N GLY A 221 -8.30 -23.44 -4.42
CA GLY A 221 -7.77 -24.80 -4.49
C GLY A 221 -6.26 -24.94 -4.32
N ALA A 222 -5.56 -23.95 -3.78
CA ALA A 222 -4.16 -24.12 -3.39
C ALA A 222 -4.01 -23.89 -1.88
#